data_f07978304484b32486effaa7adc7ec0a
#
_entry.id   f07978304484b32486effaa7adc7ec0a
#
_cell.length_a   1.000
_cell.length_b   1.000
_cell.length_c   1.000
_cell.angle_alpha   90.00
_cell.angle_beta   90.00
_cell.angle_gamma   90.00
#
_symmetry.space_group_name_H-M   'P 1'
#
loop_
_entity.id
_entity.type
_entity.pdbx_description
1 polymer ?
#
loop_
_entity_poly.entity_id
_entity_poly.type
_entity_poly.pdbx_seq_one_letter_code
_entity_poly.pdbx_strand_id
1 'polypeptide(L)'
;MFKVIKYEGKARRGKFKCAHGGEVQTPVFMNVGTQAAIKGGVSALDLKDLGCQIELSNTYHLHLRPGDDVVRQMGGLHKFMHWDGPILTDSGGFQVFSLAGLRKIKEEGVTFTSHLDGHRIFMGPEESMRIQSNLGSDIAMAFDECVENPARYEYAKASCERTLRWLERCKIEHDKLNALSDAVNPQQMLFGINQGATFEDLRIWHMKEIAKLDCDGYAIGGLAVGEPTQTMYDIIDAVEPYMPQDKPRYLMGVGTPSNIIEGVARGVDFFDCVMPARNARHGKLFTWSGSINLKNEKYKLDEQPIDEQCDCPTCRNFSRAYLRHLFKAEEILALRLAVMHNLYFYNKLTQRIRDALDAGEFAAFRAEYSTKLSERV
;
A
#
# COMPACT_ATOMS: atom_id res chain seq x y z
N MET A 1 -14.17 4.29 -12.17
CA MET A 1 -15.31 4.59 -11.25
C MET A 1 -15.46 3.43 -10.27
N PHE A 2 -15.60 3.72 -8.97
CA PHE A 2 -15.80 2.72 -7.92
C PHE A 2 -17.28 2.35 -7.79
N LYS A 3 -17.57 1.07 -7.54
CA LYS A 3 -18.93 0.60 -7.30
C LYS A 3 -18.93 -0.42 -6.16
N VAL A 4 -19.68 -0.14 -5.10
CA VAL A 4 -19.96 -1.14 -4.06
C VAL A 4 -21.02 -2.10 -4.59
N ILE A 5 -20.77 -3.40 -4.47
CA ILE A 5 -21.63 -4.49 -4.92
C ILE A 5 -22.46 -5.02 -3.75
N LYS A 6 -21.84 -5.14 -2.57
CA LYS A 6 -22.46 -5.73 -1.38
C LYS A 6 -21.86 -5.12 -0.09
N TYR A 7 -22.69 -5.05 0.93
CA TYR A 7 -22.29 -4.69 2.29
C TYR A 7 -22.53 -5.84 3.25
N GLU A 8 -21.64 -6.01 4.23
CA GLU A 8 -21.88 -6.82 5.43
C GLU A 8 -21.40 -6.01 6.64
N GLY A 9 -22.34 -5.39 7.37
CA GLY A 9 -22.04 -4.32 8.32
C GLY A 9 -21.39 -3.11 7.61
N LYS A 10 -20.22 -2.67 8.08
CA LYS A 10 -19.42 -1.66 7.40
C LYS A 10 -18.54 -2.21 6.27
N ALA A 11 -18.29 -3.53 6.26
CA ALA A 11 -17.45 -4.16 5.25
C ALA A 11 -18.08 -4.03 3.85
N ARG A 12 -17.23 -3.71 2.85
CA ARG A 12 -17.67 -3.38 1.50
C ARG A 12 -17.04 -4.35 0.49
N ARG A 13 -17.87 -5.02 -0.28
CA ARG A 13 -17.47 -5.76 -1.49
C ARG A 13 -17.66 -4.84 -2.68
N GLY A 14 -16.61 -4.49 -3.37
CA GLY A 14 -16.68 -3.54 -4.45
C GLY A 14 -15.82 -3.89 -5.64
N LYS A 15 -15.84 -3.00 -6.64
CA LYS A 15 -15.03 -3.04 -7.83
C LYS A 15 -14.64 -1.64 -8.29
N PHE A 16 -13.43 -1.52 -8.82
CA PHE A 16 -12.84 -0.27 -9.22
C PHE A 16 -12.21 -0.40 -10.61
N LYS A 17 -12.60 0.46 -11.53
CA LYS A 17 -12.09 0.43 -12.89
C LYS A 17 -10.91 1.38 -13.04
N CYS A 18 -9.79 0.87 -13.56
CA CYS A 18 -8.60 1.60 -13.92
C CYS A 18 -8.42 1.73 -15.45
N ALA A 19 -7.49 2.58 -15.88
CA ALA A 19 -7.14 2.73 -17.29
C ALA A 19 -6.41 1.47 -17.81
N HIS A 20 -5.49 0.92 -17.00
CA HIS A 20 -4.79 -0.31 -17.30
C HIS A 20 -5.38 -1.50 -16.52
N GLY A 21 -5.26 -2.71 -17.06
CA GLY A 21 -5.65 -3.96 -16.40
C GLY A 21 -7.14 -4.16 -16.10
N GLY A 22 -7.99 -3.18 -16.43
CA GLY A 22 -9.43 -3.32 -16.30
C GLY A 22 -9.98 -3.08 -14.88
N GLU A 23 -10.55 -4.10 -14.24
CA GLU A 23 -11.34 -3.96 -13.00
C GLU A 23 -10.66 -4.62 -11.81
N VAL A 24 -10.35 -3.84 -10.78
CA VAL A 24 -9.84 -4.30 -9.48
C VAL A 24 -11.01 -4.69 -8.58
N GLN A 25 -10.98 -5.88 -8.04
CA GLN A 25 -11.96 -6.39 -7.08
C GLN A 25 -11.54 -6.04 -5.66
N THR A 26 -12.39 -5.35 -4.90
CA THR A 26 -12.10 -4.95 -3.51
C THR A 26 -12.89 -5.77 -2.49
N PRO A 27 -12.36 -5.99 -1.27
CA PRO A 27 -11.08 -5.49 -0.73
C PRO A 27 -9.86 -6.07 -1.45
N VAL A 28 -8.76 -5.29 -1.53
CA VAL A 28 -7.55 -5.68 -2.25
C VAL A 28 -6.28 -5.29 -1.49
N PHE A 29 -5.25 -6.11 -1.62
CA PHE A 29 -3.89 -5.79 -1.16
C PHE A 29 -3.01 -5.42 -2.36
N MET A 30 -2.34 -4.28 -2.30
CA MET A 30 -1.40 -3.81 -3.30
C MET A 30 0.00 -4.30 -2.96
N ASN A 31 0.60 -5.08 -3.86
CA ASN A 31 1.97 -5.55 -3.67
C ASN A 31 2.96 -4.40 -3.95
N VAL A 32 3.91 -4.16 -3.03
CA VAL A 32 4.80 -2.99 -3.09
C VAL A 32 6.05 -3.29 -3.89
N GLY A 33 6.14 -2.73 -5.09
CA GLY A 33 7.31 -2.74 -5.96
C GLY A 33 8.09 -1.44 -5.90
N THR A 34 8.91 -1.26 -4.87
CA THR A 34 9.58 0.00 -4.51
C THR A 34 10.27 0.71 -5.68
N GLN A 35 10.93 -0.02 -6.58
CA GLN A 35 11.69 0.51 -7.72
C GLN A 35 11.41 -0.33 -8.97
N ALA A 36 10.15 -0.38 -9.40
CA ALA A 36 9.70 -1.18 -10.53
C ALA A 36 10.02 -2.69 -10.40
N ALA A 37 10.18 -3.15 -9.17
CA ALA A 37 10.37 -4.57 -8.82
C ALA A 37 10.17 -4.78 -7.34
N ILE A 38 9.77 -5.98 -6.93
CA ILE A 38 9.63 -6.32 -5.51
C ILE A 38 10.97 -6.84 -4.98
N LYS A 39 11.43 -6.26 -3.87
CA LYS A 39 12.66 -6.68 -3.19
C LYS A 39 12.59 -8.17 -2.81
N GLY A 40 13.56 -8.94 -3.29
CA GLY A 40 13.61 -10.39 -3.18
C GLY A 40 13.55 -11.07 -4.55
N GLY A 41 13.69 -10.31 -5.64
CA GLY A 41 13.80 -10.84 -7.00
C GLY A 41 12.47 -11.31 -7.59
N VAL A 42 11.37 -10.63 -7.27
CA VAL A 42 10.04 -10.89 -7.84
C VAL A 42 9.72 -9.81 -8.87
N SER A 43 9.43 -10.24 -10.08
CA SER A 43 9.13 -9.39 -11.25
C SER A 43 7.62 -9.17 -11.40
N ALA A 44 7.24 -8.27 -12.31
CA ALA A 44 5.87 -8.07 -12.73
C ALA A 44 5.21 -9.34 -13.29
N LEU A 45 5.96 -10.18 -13.99
CA LEU A 45 5.46 -11.47 -14.50
C LEU A 45 5.11 -12.43 -13.35
N ASP A 46 5.98 -12.50 -12.33
CA ASP A 46 5.68 -13.30 -11.14
C ASP A 46 4.43 -12.80 -10.42
N LEU A 47 4.21 -11.48 -10.36
CA LEU A 47 3.03 -10.89 -9.71
C LEU A 47 1.71 -11.37 -10.34
N LYS A 48 1.66 -11.57 -11.65
CA LYS A 48 0.49 -12.15 -12.32
C LYS A 48 0.20 -13.56 -11.81
N ASP A 49 1.21 -14.41 -11.73
CA ASP A 49 1.09 -15.79 -11.25
C ASP A 49 0.71 -15.84 -9.76
N LEU A 50 1.04 -14.79 -9.00
CA LEU A 50 0.69 -14.65 -7.59
C LEU A 50 -0.70 -14.03 -7.35
N GLY A 51 -1.46 -13.74 -8.41
CA GLY A 51 -2.81 -13.17 -8.31
C GLY A 51 -2.86 -11.72 -7.86
N CYS A 52 -1.79 -10.95 -8.09
CA CYS A 52 -1.76 -9.51 -7.85
C CYS A 52 -2.72 -8.80 -8.79
N GLN A 53 -3.62 -7.98 -8.26
CA GLN A 53 -4.55 -7.20 -9.07
C GLN A 53 -4.06 -5.78 -9.34
N ILE A 54 -3.32 -5.21 -8.39
CA ILE A 54 -2.80 -3.84 -8.44
C ILE A 54 -1.47 -3.79 -7.71
N GLU A 55 -0.49 -3.13 -8.31
CA GLU A 55 0.83 -2.92 -7.73
C GLU A 55 0.96 -1.50 -7.20
N LEU A 56 1.79 -1.31 -6.16
CA LEU A 56 2.18 0.00 -5.65
C LEU A 56 3.65 0.25 -5.93
N SER A 57 3.95 1.35 -6.64
CA SER A 57 5.31 1.82 -6.89
C SER A 57 5.63 3.11 -6.12
N ASN A 58 6.89 3.26 -5.66
CA ASN A 58 7.26 4.40 -4.84
C ASN A 58 7.83 5.57 -5.67
N THR A 59 7.13 6.68 -5.67
CA THR A 59 7.44 7.93 -6.38
C THR A 59 8.84 8.45 -6.03
N TYR A 60 9.16 8.59 -4.75
CA TYR A 60 10.46 9.07 -4.29
C TYR A 60 11.63 8.24 -4.83
N HIS A 61 11.55 6.92 -4.70
CA HIS A 61 12.63 6.04 -5.12
C HIS A 61 12.83 6.03 -6.62
N LEU A 62 11.75 6.07 -7.39
CA LEU A 62 11.79 6.08 -8.86
C LEU A 62 12.25 7.43 -9.40
N HIS A 63 11.90 8.55 -8.74
CA HIS A 63 12.43 9.88 -9.06
C HIS A 63 13.95 9.95 -8.87
N LEU A 64 14.48 9.36 -7.79
CA LEU A 64 15.92 9.32 -7.55
C LEU A 64 16.66 8.37 -8.50
N ARG A 65 16.05 7.24 -8.83
CA ARG A 65 16.67 6.21 -9.67
C ARG A 65 15.58 5.32 -10.31
N PRO A 66 15.49 5.27 -11.64
CA PRO A 66 16.41 5.84 -12.64
C PRO A 66 16.18 7.32 -12.93
N GLY A 67 15.15 7.95 -12.39
CA GLY A 67 14.59 9.25 -12.72
C GLY A 67 13.25 9.09 -13.44
N ASP A 68 12.25 9.87 -13.05
CA ASP A 68 10.92 9.82 -13.66
C ASP A 68 10.93 10.23 -15.14
N ASP A 69 11.86 11.11 -15.56
CA ASP A 69 12.04 11.47 -16.98
C ASP A 69 12.49 10.25 -17.82
N VAL A 70 13.35 9.37 -17.27
CA VAL A 70 13.76 8.14 -17.95
C VAL A 70 12.55 7.21 -18.10
N VAL A 71 11.75 7.04 -17.04
CA VAL A 71 10.55 6.21 -17.08
C VAL A 71 9.52 6.75 -18.08
N ARG A 72 9.32 8.09 -18.13
CA ARG A 72 8.47 8.74 -19.12
C ARG A 72 8.93 8.44 -20.55
N GLN A 73 10.23 8.60 -20.84
CA GLN A 73 10.79 8.32 -22.18
C GLN A 73 10.61 6.86 -22.59
N MET A 74 10.59 5.93 -21.64
CA MET A 74 10.31 4.50 -21.85
C MET A 74 8.81 4.19 -21.96
N GLY A 75 7.94 5.21 -21.87
CA GLY A 75 6.49 5.08 -22.03
C GLY A 75 5.72 4.75 -20.73
N GLY A 76 6.27 5.14 -19.59
CA GLY A 76 5.69 4.96 -18.26
C GLY A 76 6.03 3.62 -17.61
N LEU A 77 5.66 3.46 -16.32
CA LEU A 77 5.99 2.26 -15.53
C LEU A 77 5.46 0.97 -16.14
N HIS A 78 4.27 0.98 -16.70
CA HIS A 78 3.65 -0.20 -17.29
C HIS A 78 4.54 -0.82 -18.40
N LYS A 79 5.06 0.00 -19.30
CA LYS A 79 6.00 -0.46 -20.33
C LYS A 79 7.37 -0.75 -19.75
N PHE A 80 7.86 0.10 -18.84
CA PHE A 80 9.19 0.00 -18.26
C PHE A 80 9.41 -1.32 -17.52
N MET A 81 8.44 -1.77 -16.73
CA MET A 81 8.55 -3.02 -15.95
C MET A 81 7.74 -4.20 -16.52
N HIS A 82 7.09 -4.01 -17.68
CA HIS A 82 6.27 -5.02 -18.33
C HIS A 82 5.09 -5.49 -17.46
N TRP A 83 4.38 -4.52 -16.85
CA TRP A 83 3.18 -4.77 -16.07
C TRP A 83 1.96 -4.18 -16.79
N ASP A 84 0.92 -4.99 -17.01
CA ASP A 84 -0.32 -4.59 -17.69
C ASP A 84 -1.50 -4.38 -16.73
N GLY A 85 -1.31 -4.64 -15.44
CA GLY A 85 -2.29 -4.35 -14.40
C GLY A 85 -2.23 -2.90 -13.92
N PRO A 86 -3.19 -2.48 -13.07
CA PRO A 86 -3.17 -1.16 -12.48
C PRO A 86 -1.94 -0.92 -11.59
N ILE A 87 -1.51 0.35 -11.52
CA ILE A 87 -0.45 0.83 -10.65
C ILE A 87 -0.96 2.01 -9.83
N LEU A 88 -0.72 1.97 -8.51
CA LEU A 88 -0.80 3.14 -7.66
C LEU A 88 0.62 3.64 -7.38
N THR A 89 0.86 4.95 -7.52
CA THR A 89 2.09 5.59 -7.03
C THR A 89 1.80 6.35 -5.74
N ASP A 90 2.66 6.15 -4.72
CA ASP A 90 2.57 6.95 -3.50
C ASP A 90 2.96 8.42 -3.75
N SER A 91 2.69 9.29 -2.76
CA SER A 91 3.01 10.73 -2.89
C SER A 91 4.50 11.05 -2.86
N GLY A 92 5.34 10.12 -2.39
CA GLY A 92 6.74 10.37 -2.01
C GLY A 92 6.89 11.05 -0.65
N GLY A 93 5.82 11.59 -0.07
CA GLY A 93 5.84 12.33 1.20
C GLY A 93 6.38 11.50 2.36
N PHE A 94 5.88 10.30 2.58
CA PHE A 94 6.33 9.45 3.68
C PHE A 94 7.84 9.16 3.62
N GLN A 95 8.41 8.88 2.45
CA GLN A 95 9.84 8.61 2.29
C GLN A 95 10.67 9.86 2.59
N VAL A 96 10.21 11.04 2.17
CA VAL A 96 10.80 12.33 2.53
C VAL A 96 10.79 12.52 4.04
N PHE A 97 9.71 12.14 4.73
CA PHE A 97 9.60 12.26 6.18
C PHE A 97 10.39 11.19 6.95
N SER A 98 10.48 9.96 6.45
CA SER A 98 11.12 8.84 7.14
C SER A 98 12.61 8.69 6.87
N LEU A 99 13.11 9.07 5.69
CA LEU A 99 14.48 8.83 5.24
C LEU A 99 15.37 10.08 5.28
N ALA A 100 14.79 11.27 5.30
CA ALA A 100 15.54 12.51 5.30
C ALA A 100 15.94 12.93 6.73
N GLY A 101 17.19 12.74 7.09
CA GLY A 101 17.75 13.15 8.41
C GLY A 101 17.68 14.67 8.67
N LEU A 102 17.78 15.50 7.63
CA LEU A 102 17.61 16.95 7.67
C LEU A 102 16.59 17.36 6.61
N ARG A 103 15.41 17.73 7.06
CA ARG A 103 14.33 18.24 6.22
C ARG A 103 13.87 19.62 6.66
N LYS A 104 13.52 20.48 5.73
CA LYS A 104 12.91 21.77 5.97
C LYS A 104 11.55 21.82 5.30
N ILE A 105 10.51 21.84 6.12
CA ILE A 105 9.11 21.92 5.68
C ILE A 105 8.72 23.37 5.63
N LYS A 106 8.10 23.78 4.52
CA LYS A 106 7.52 25.10 4.28
C LYS A 106 6.16 24.94 3.60
N GLU A 107 5.47 26.05 3.40
CA GLU A 107 4.20 26.05 2.69
C GLU A 107 4.36 25.61 1.22
N GLU A 108 5.48 25.95 0.59
CA GLU A 108 5.75 25.60 -0.80
C GLU A 108 5.99 24.10 -0.98
N GLY A 109 6.58 23.43 0.01
CA GLY A 109 6.96 22.01 -0.03
C GLY A 109 8.08 21.69 0.94
N VAL A 110 8.80 20.60 0.69
CA VAL A 110 9.86 20.07 1.55
C VAL A 110 11.19 20.08 0.81
N THR A 111 12.21 20.67 1.43
CA THR A 111 13.61 20.52 0.98
C THR A 111 14.30 19.49 1.87
N PHE A 112 14.96 18.53 1.25
CA PHE A 112 15.65 17.46 1.95
C PHE A 112 16.90 17.00 1.19
N THR A 113 17.68 16.12 1.81
CA THR A 113 18.91 15.59 1.24
C THR A 113 18.71 14.15 0.76
N SER A 114 19.09 13.88 -0.50
CA SER A 114 19.07 12.54 -1.07
C SER A 114 19.92 11.57 -0.24
N HIS A 115 19.35 10.39 0.08
CA HIS A 115 20.06 9.34 0.80
C HIS A 115 21.07 8.58 -0.09
N LEU A 116 21.05 8.81 -1.41
CA LEU A 116 21.94 8.13 -2.36
C LEU A 116 23.28 8.84 -2.49
N ASP A 117 23.26 10.16 -2.64
CA ASP A 117 24.42 10.97 -3.03
C ASP A 117 24.54 12.30 -2.31
N GLY A 118 23.60 12.61 -1.41
CA GLY A 118 23.65 13.80 -0.56
C GLY A 118 23.24 15.11 -1.24
N HIS A 119 22.79 15.11 -2.50
CA HIS A 119 22.33 16.34 -3.13
C HIS A 119 20.99 16.82 -2.54
N ARG A 120 20.72 18.12 -2.63
CA ARG A 120 19.47 18.73 -2.14
C ARG A 120 18.37 18.54 -3.17
N ILE A 121 17.21 18.11 -2.70
CA ILE A 121 16.00 17.90 -3.48
C ILE A 121 14.90 18.76 -2.87
N PHE A 122 14.10 19.40 -3.73
CA PHE A 122 12.84 19.99 -3.37
C PHE A 122 11.70 19.14 -3.91
N MET A 123 10.69 18.89 -3.07
CA MET A 123 9.46 18.21 -3.45
C MET A 123 8.29 18.91 -2.80
N GLY A 124 7.35 19.34 -3.62
CA GLY A 124 6.07 19.91 -3.22
C GLY A 124 4.93 19.26 -3.98
N PRO A 125 3.71 19.77 -3.82
CA PRO A 125 2.53 19.26 -4.51
C PRO A 125 2.73 19.14 -6.03
N GLU A 126 3.20 20.19 -6.68
CA GLU A 126 3.37 20.23 -8.13
C GLU A 126 4.45 19.28 -8.62
N GLU A 127 5.60 19.20 -7.90
CA GLU A 127 6.66 18.25 -8.23
C GLU A 127 6.20 16.81 -8.08
N SER A 128 5.48 16.48 -6.99
CA SER A 128 4.95 15.14 -6.77
C SER A 128 3.97 14.75 -7.89
N MET A 129 3.04 15.63 -8.27
CA MET A 129 2.11 15.37 -9.37
C MET A 129 2.83 15.19 -10.69
N ARG A 130 3.81 16.04 -11.03
CA ARG A 130 4.60 15.90 -12.25
C ARG A 130 5.35 14.57 -12.31
N ILE A 131 5.98 14.16 -11.20
CA ILE A 131 6.72 12.90 -11.14
C ILE A 131 5.74 11.72 -11.36
N GLN A 132 4.60 11.69 -10.68
CA GLN A 132 3.61 10.62 -10.82
C GLN A 132 2.97 10.59 -12.21
N SER A 133 2.76 11.75 -12.83
CA SER A 133 2.32 11.87 -14.24
C SER A 133 3.37 11.29 -15.21
N ASN A 134 4.67 11.57 -15.00
CA ASN A 134 5.75 10.99 -15.78
C ASN A 134 5.85 9.45 -15.61
N LEU A 135 5.60 8.94 -14.39
CA LEU A 135 5.53 7.52 -14.10
C LEU A 135 4.32 6.85 -14.76
N GLY A 136 3.23 7.59 -14.99
CA GLY A 136 2.05 7.14 -15.72
C GLY A 136 1.20 6.10 -14.97
N SER A 137 1.16 6.16 -13.63
CA SER A 137 0.32 5.28 -12.81
C SER A 137 -1.17 5.49 -13.09
N ASP A 138 -2.02 4.53 -12.69
CA ASP A 138 -3.48 4.65 -12.75
C ASP A 138 -4.02 5.53 -11.61
N ILE A 139 -3.37 5.46 -10.45
CA ILE A 139 -3.75 6.22 -9.26
C ILE A 139 -2.52 6.96 -8.74
N ALA A 140 -2.63 8.28 -8.64
CA ALA A 140 -1.67 9.14 -7.97
C ALA A 140 -2.16 9.50 -6.57
N MET A 141 -1.25 9.51 -5.59
CA MET A 141 -1.56 9.98 -4.24
C MET A 141 -1.19 11.46 -4.10
N ALA A 142 -2.06 12.26 -3.51
CA ALA A 142 -1.75 13.67 -3.22
C ALA A 142 -0.55 13.79 -2.27
N PHE A 143 0.26 14.84 -2.46
CA PHE A 143 1.39 15.10 -1.58
C PHE A 143 0.89 15.56 -0.22
N ASP A 144 1.37 14.91 0.86
CA ASP A 144 0.90 15.10 2.22
C ASP A 144 2.06 15.22 3.22
N GLU A 145 1.75 15.71 4.41
CA GLU A 145 2.67 15.71 5.53
C GLU A 145 2.27 14.65 6.56
N CYS A 146 3.04 13.56 6.63
CA CYS A 146 2.91 12.57 7.69
C CYS A 146 3.68 13.05 8.93
N VAL A 147 2.98 13.26 10.05
CA VAL A 147 3.60 13.64 11.31
C VAL A 147 4.06 12.40 12.10
N GLU A 148 5.09 12.57 12.93
CA GLU A 148 5.56 11.49 13.80
C GLU A 148 4.57 11.20 14.94
N ASN A 149 4.63 10.02 15.50
CA ASN A 149 3.85 9.64 16.67
C ASN A 149 4.79 9.40 17.88
N PRO A 150 4.52 10.02 19.06
CA PRO A 150 3.42 10.95 19.34
C PRO A 150 3.68 12.37 18.77
N ALA A 151 2.61 13.01 18.31
CA ALA A 151 2.65 14.39 17.84
C ALA A 151 2.07 15.36 18.86
N ARG A 152 2.52 16.63 18.83
CA ARG A 152 1.83 17.71 19.56
C ARG A 152 0.57 18.12 18.78
N TYR A 153 -0.53 18.37 19.48
CA TYR A 153 -1.82 18.73 18.86
C TYR A 153 -1.71 19.92 17.91
N GLU A 154 -1.09 21.02 18.35
CA GLU A 154 -0.96 22.24 17.53
C GLU A 154 -0.14 22.01 16.26
N TYR A 155 0.89 21.15 16.34
CA TYR A 155 1.66 20.78 15.15
C TYR A 155 0.85 19.90 14.20
N ALA A 156 0.14 18.89 14.73
CA ALA A 156 -0.72 18.03 13.94
C ALA A 156 -1.83 18.83 13.23
N LYS A 157 -2.42 19.82 13.92
CA LYS A 157 -3.41 20.74 13.36
C LYS A 157 -2.82 21.55 12.20
N ALA A 158 -1.68 22.21 12.41
CA ALA A 158 -1.00 22.99 11.38
C ALA A 158 -0.59 22.13 10.17
N SER A 159 -0.19 20.88 10.41
CA SER A 159 0.12 19.90 9.37
C SER A 159 -1.11 19.49 8.56
N CYS A 160 -2.26 19.24 9.23
CA CYS A 160 -3.53 18.98 8.54
C CYS A 160 -3.95 20.14 7.64
N GLU A 161 -3.90 21.37 8.16
CA GLU A 161 -4.24 22.57 7.40
C GLU A 161 -3.33 22.74 6.18
N ARG A 162 -2.03 22.45 6.31
CA ARG A 162 -1.07 22.45 5.21
C ARG A 162 -1.37 21.36 4.19
N THR A 163 -1.62 20.13 4.66
CA THR A 163 -1.96 18.99 3.80
C THR A 163 -3.23 19.26 2.99
N LEU A 164 -4.23 19.93 3.56
CA LEU A 164 -5.42 20.37 2.81
C LEU A 164 -5.06 21.32 1.67
N ARG A 165 -4.29 22.38 1.94
CA ARG A 165 -3.85 23.33 0.90
C ARG A 165 -2.97 22.66 -0.15
N TRP A 166 -2.15 21.69 0.26
CA TRP A 166 -1.35 20.88 -0.65
C TRP A 166 -2.21 20.00 -1.56
N LEU A 167 -3.29 19.43 -1.03
CA LEU A 167 -4.24 18.66 -1.84
C LEU A 167 -4.92 19.52 -2.90
N GLU A 168 -5.32 20.77 -2.57
CA GLU A 168 -5.86 21.72 -3.54
C GLU A 168 -4.88 21.99 -4.69
N ARG A 169 -3.61 22.22 -4.35
CA ARG A 169 -2.54 22.42 -5.35
C ARG A 169 -2.28 21.15 -6.17
N CYS A 170 -2.24 19.98 -5.52
CA CYS A 170 -2.13 18.70 -6.23
C CYS A 170 -3.24 18.52 -7.26
N LYS A 171 -4.49 18.81 -6.88
CA LYS A 171 -5.63 18.66 -7.79
C LYS A 171 -5.52 19.59 -9.01
N ILE A 172 -5.16 20.84 -8.81
CA ILE A 172 -4.98 21.80 -9.90
C ILE A 172 -3.87 21.33 -10.87
N GLU A 173 -2.73 20.91 -10.34
CA GLU A 173 -1.62 20.46 -11.19
C GLU A 173 -1.93 19.12 -11.86
N HIS A 174 -2.58 18.19 -11.16
CA HIS A 174 -3.01 16.91 -11.71
C HIS A 174 -3.96 17.09 -12.90
N ASP A 175 -4.99 17.93 -12.77
CA ASP A 175 -5.96 18.20 -13.83
C ASP A 175 -5.25 18.83 -15.07
N LYS A 176 -4.30 19.74 -14.84
CA LYS A 176 -3.48 20.34 -15.89
C LYS A 176 -2.61 19.30 -16.60
N LEU A 177 -1.94 18.40 -15.85
CA LEU A 177 -1.06 17.38 -16.42
C LEU A 177 -1.85 16.33 -17.22
N ASN A 178 -3.02 15.93 -16.76
CA ASN A 178 -3.90 15.01 -17.48
C ASN A 178 -4.45 15.60 -18.80
N ALA A 179 -4.55 16.92 -18.89
CA ALA A 179 -4.99 17.62 -20.10
C ALA A 179 -3.90 17.76 -21.18
N LEU A 180 -2.64 17.41 -20.87
CA LEU A 180 -1.55 17.48 -21.86
C LEU A 180 -1.75 16.42 -22.95
N SER A 181 -1.49 16.79 -24.21
CA SER A 181 -1.60 15.90 -25.35
C SER A 181 -0.58 14.75 -25.36
N ASP A 182 0.48 14.88 -24.58
CA ASP A 182 1.57 13.91 -24.42
C ASP A 182 1.63 13.31 -23.01
N ALA A 183 0.52 13.39 -22.24
CA ALA A 183 0.40 12.74 -20.96
C ALA A 183 0.57 11.21 -21.11
N VAL A 184 1.40 10.60 -20.25
CA VAL A 184 1.62 9.14 -20.27
C VAL A 184 0.31 8.38 -19.98
N ASN A 185 -0.44 8.86 -18.99
CA ASN A 185 -1.78 8.37 -18.68
C ASN A 185 -2.75 9.53 -18.44
N PRO A 186 -3.51 9.98 -19.45
CA PRO A 186 -4.46 11.09 -19.31
C PRO A 186 -5.70 10.74 -18.47
N GLN A 187 -5.85 9.49 -18.04
CA GLN A 187 -6.92 9.01 -17.17
C GLN A 187 -6.43 8.69 -15.76
N GLN A 188 -5.27 9.22 -15.38
CA GLN A 188 -4.74 9.06 -14.02
C GLN A 188 -5.73 9.66 -13.01
N MET A 189 -6.01 8.92 -11.93
CA MET A 189 -6.89 9.32 -10.83
C MET A 189 -6.09 9.89 -9.69
N LEU A 190 -6.69 10.81 -8.91
CA LEU A 190 -6.09 11.41 -7.73
C LEU A 190 -6.80 10.96 -6.45
N PHE A 191 -6.04 10.41 -5.49
CA PHE A 191 -6.54 10.11 -4.15
C PHE A 191 -6.04 11.14 -3.14
N GLY A 192 -6.98 11.71 -2.35
CA GLY A 192 -6.67 12.57 -1.21
C GLY A 192 -6.30 11.76 0.02
N ILE A 193 -5.46 12.32 0.91
CA ILE A 193 -4.98 11.64 2.11
C ILE A 193 -5.48 12.36 3.36
N ASN A 194 -6.24 11.66 4.21
CA ASN A 194 -6.63 12.13 5.52
C ASN A 194 -5.46 12.00 6.50
N GLN A 195 -5.13 13.11 7.18
CA GLN A 195 -4.13 13.21 8.23
C GLN A 195 -4.76 13.73 9.53
N GLY A 196 -3.99 13.77 10.63
CA GLY A 196 -4.47 14.23 11.96
C GLY A 196 -3.86 13.48 13.12
N ALA A 197 -2.75 12.75 12.90
CA ALA A 197 -2.12 11.89 13.91
C ALA A 197 -3.17 10.96 14.58
N THR A 198 -3.20 10.91 15.91
CA THR A 198 -4.17 10.14 16.69
C THR A 198 -5.26 11.03 17.34
N PHE A 199 -5.47 12.24 16.79
CA PHE A 199 -6.48 13.17 17.28
C PHE A 199 -7.76 13.04 16.45
N GLU A 200 -8.80 12.50 17.06
CA GLU A 200 -10.08 12.18 16.41
C GLU A 200 -10.74 13.42 15.81
N ASP A 201 -10.78 14.54 16.52
CA ASP A 201 -11.35 15.79 16.08
C ASP A 201 -10.66 16.36 14.83
N LEU A 202 -9.33 16.31 14.77
CA LEU A 202 -8.54 16.72 13.61
C LEU A 202 -8.80 15.78 12.42
N ARG A 203 -8.86 14.47 12.65
CA ARG A 203 -9.14 13.46 11.63
C ARG A 203 -10.51 13.68 11.00
N ILE A 204 -11.55 13.89 11.82
CA ILE A 204 -12.91 14.15 11.36
C ILE A 204 -12.98 15.47 10.59
N TRP A 205 -12.41 16.54 11.16
CA TRP A 205 -12.37 17.83 10.49
C TRP A 205 -11.69 17.73 9.12
N HIS A 206 -10.49 17.17 9.08
CA HIS A 206 -9.71 17.06 7.86
C HIS A 206 -10.41 16.19 6.80
N MET A 207 -11.06 15.08 7.21
CA MET A 207 -11.82 14.25 6.27
C MET A 207 -12.97 15.02 5.63
N LYS A 208 -13.71 15.80 6.42
CA LYS A 208 -14.80 16.65 5.93
C LYS A 208 -14.32 17.71 4.94
N GLU A 209 -13.15 18.29 5.19
CA GLU A 209 -12.60 19.31 4.29
C GLU A 209 -12.08 18.70 2.98
N ILE A 210 -11.28 17.63 3.03
CA ILE A 210 -10.76 17.00 1.80
C ILE A 210 -11.87 16.37 0.95
N ALA A 211 -12.96 15.89 1.57
CA ALA A 211 -14.10 15.34 0.83
C ALA A 211 -14.79 16.36 -0.08
N LYS A 212 -14.74 17.68 0.26
CA LYS A 212 -15.28 18.76 -0.57
C LYS A 212 -14.54 18.93 -1.89
N LEU A 213 -13.30 18.45 -1.98
CA LEU A 213 -12.47 18.55 -3.18
C LEU A 213 -12.78 17.47 -4.23
N ASP A 214 -13.69 16.56 -3.93
CA ASP A 214 -14.20 15.50 -4.84
C ASP A 214 -13.08 14.75 -5.57
N CYS A 215 -12.14 14.16 -4.82
CA CYS A 215 -11.11 13.28 -5.36
C CYS A 215 -11.71 11.95 -5.82
N ASP A 216 -10.97 11.19 -6.65
CA ASP A 216 -11.38 9.88 -7.14
C ASP A 216 -11.41 8.81 -6.05
N GLY A 217 -10.68 9.02 -4.96
CA GLY A 217 -10.65 8.17 -3.77
C GLY A 217 -10.02 8.87 -2.57
N TYR A 218 -10.09 8.23 -1.40
CA TYR A 218 -9.56 8.79 -0.16
C TYR A 218 -8.78 7.76 0.63
N ALA A 219 -7.62 8.17 1.11
CA ALA A 219 -6.79 7.36 1.99
C ALA A 219 -6.78 7.88 3.42
N ILE A 220 -6.54 6.98 4.37
CA ILE A 220 -6.21 7.29 5.76
C ILE A 220 -4.70 7.06 5.90
N GLY A 221 -3.94 8.13 6.02
CA GLY A 221 -2.49 8.10 6.18
C GLY A 221 -2.05 8.36 7.63
N GLY A 222 -0.75 8.22 7.90
CA GLY A 222 -0.15 8.55 9.20
C GLY A 222 -0.62 7.68 10.37
N LEU A 223 -1.03 6.45 10.10
CA LEU A 223 -1.29 5.39 11.08
C LEU A 223 -0.30 4.25 10.90
N ALA A 224 -0.26 3.30 11.84
CA ALA A 224 0.75 2.22 11.93
C ALA A 224 2.20 2.76 12.01
N VAL A 225 2.38 3.90 12.65
CA VAL A 225 3.67 4.58 12.85
C VAL A 225 4.14 4.56 14.32
N GLY A 226 3.59 3.63 15.14
CA GLY A 226 4.00 3.38 16.52
C GLY A 226 2.89 3.51 17.57
N GLU A 227 1.67 3.89 17.17
CA GLU A 227 0.50 3.88 18.05
C GLU A 227 0.02 2.45 18.33
N PRO A 228 -0.70 2.22 19.45
CA PRO A 228 -1.38 0.95 19.71
C PRO A 228 -2.36 0.61 18.59
N THR A 229 -2.47 -0.66 18.23
CA THR A 229 -3.38 -1.13 17.18
C THR A 229 -4.84 -0.70 17.41
N GLN A 230 -5.29 -0.70 18.67
CA GLN A 230 -6.64 -0.26 19.01
C GLN A 230 -6.86 1.22 18.67
N THR A 231 -5.88 2.09 18.95
CA THR A 231 -5.95 3.51 18.57
C THR A 231 -6.10 3.69 17.06
N MET A 232 -5.38 2.90 16.26
CA MET A 232 -5.57 2.89 14.80
C MET A 232 -7.01 2.53 14.43
N TYR A 233 -7.59 1.51 15.06
CA TYR A 233 -8.98 1.10 14.80
C TYR A 233 -9.98 2.17 15.21
N ASP A 234 -9.79 2.81 16.37
CA ASP A 234 -10.65 3.88 16.86
C ASP A 234 -10.66 5.07 15.89
N ILE A 235 -9.49 5.45 15.35
CA ILE A 235 -9.39 6.50 14.35
C ILE A 235 -10.10 6.13 13.04
N ILE A 236 -9.97 4.89 12.57
CA ILE A 236 -10.68 4.43 11.36
C ILE A 236 -12.20 4.52 11.59
N ASP A 237 -12.67 4.03 12.74
CA ASP A 237 -14.09 4.07 13.11
C ASP A 237 -14.63 5.50 13.23
N ALA A 238 -13.82 6.45 13.71
CA ALA A 238 -14.17 7.87 13.81
C ALA A 238 -14.26 8.57 12.44
N VAL A 239 -13.39 8.22 11.50
CA VAL A 239 -13.31 8.85 10.17
C VAL A 239 -14.30 8.24 9.19
N GLU A 240 -14.56 6.94 9.29
CA GLU A 240 -15.37 6.18 8.34
C GLU A 240 -16.72 6.81 7.99
N PRO A 241 -17.52 7.36 8.95
CA PRO A 241 -18.81 7.96 8.64
C PRO A 241 -18.75 9.21 7.74
N TYR A 242 -17.57 9.83 7.65
CA TYR A 242 -17.35 11.05 6.86
C TYR A 242 -16.66 10.78 5.52
N MET A 243 -16.25 9.55 5.26
CA MET A 243 -15.69 9.15 3.98
C MET A 243 -16.81 8.95 2.95
N PRO A 244 -16.68 9.52 1.72
CA PRO A 244 -17.67 9.33 0.67
C PRO A 244 -17.97 7.84 0.40
N GLN A 245 -19.26 7.51 0.23
CA GLN A 245 -19.71 6.13 0.11
C GLN A 245 -19.44 5.55 -1.28
N ASP A 246 -19.42 6.39 -2.30
CA ASP A 246 -19.21 6.07 -3.70
C ASP A 246 -17.74 6.13 -4.14
N LYS A 247 -16.81 6.37 -3.19
CA LYS A 247 -15.38 6.44 -3.44
C LYS A 247 -14.64 5.29 -2.76
N PRO A 248 -13.52 4.81 -3.33
CA PRO A 248 -12.66 3.82 -2.68
C PRO A 248 -11.96 4.40 -1.45
N ARG A 249 -11.72 3.54 -0.45
CA ARG A 249 -11.11 3.87 0.84
C ARG A 249 -9.84 3.08 1.03
N TYR A 250 -8.74 3.76 1.22
CA TYR A 250 -7.42 3.18 1.31
C TYR A 250 -6.78 3.42 2.68
N LEU A 251 -6.37 2.37 3.38
CA LEU A 251 -5.59 2.45 4.62
C LEU A 251 -4.12 2.22 4.30
N MET A 252 -3.33 3.29 4.38
CA MET A 252 -1.93 3.31 3.92
C MET A 252 -0.99 2.58 4.89
N GLY A 253 -0.09 1.77 4.32
CA GLY A 253 0.99 1.11 5.06
C GLY A 253 0.57 -0.02 6.01
N VAL A 254 -0.69 -0.46 5.95
CA VAL A 254 -1.26 -1.50 6.83
C VAL A 254 -1.53 -2.79 6.05
N GLY A 255 -1.14 -3.92 6.52
CA GLY A 255 -0.29 -4.25 7.64
C GLY A 255 -0.26 -5.76 7.86
N THR A 256 -0.52 -6.21 9.09
CA THR A 256 -0.64 -7.65 9.38
C THR A 256 -1.92 -8.23 8.77
N PRO A 257 -1.98 -9.58 8.57
CA PRO A 257 -3.22 -10.22 8.11
C PRO A 257 -4.44 -9.88 8.97
N SER A 258 -4.29 -9.84 10.30
CA SER A 258 -5.34 -9.41 11.22
C SER A 258 -5.76 -7.97 11.00
N ASN A 259 -4.80 -7.04 10.81
CA ASN A 259 -5.14 -5.62 10.56
C ASN A 259 -5.92 -5.44 9.25
N ILE A 260 -5.64 -6.26 8.22
CA ILE A 260 -6.41 -6.25 6.97
C ILE A 260 -7.85 -6.69 7.22
N ILE A 261 -8.07 -7.82 7.91
CA ILE A 261 -9.41 -8.31 8.24
C ILE A 261 -10.19 -7.25 9.04
N GLU A 262 -9.56 -6.67 10.07
CA GLU A 262 -10.16 -5.65 10.92
C GLU A 262 -10.40 -4.31 10.19
N GLY A 263 -9.51 -3.95 9.26
CA GLY A 263 -9.70 -2.79 8.40
C GLY A 263 -10.89 -2.96 7.45
N VAL A 264 -11.02 -4.14 6.84
CA VAL A 264 -12.19 -4.48 6.00
C VAL A 264 -13.48 -4.40 6.81
N ALA A 265 -13.49 -4.93 8.04
CA ALA A 265 -14.65 -4.85 8.94
C ALA A 265 -15.08 -3.41 9.24
N ARG A 266 -14.16 -2.43 9.07
CA ARG A 266 -14.38 -0.98 9.25
C ARG A 266 -14.56 -0.22 7.95
N GLY A 267 -14.76 -0.93 6.83
CA GLY A 267 -15.12 -0.34 5.55
C GLY A 267 -13.94 0.12 4.68
N VAL A 268 -12.73 -0.40 4.91
CA VAL A 268 -11.55 -0.16 4.08
C VAL A 268 -11.53 -1.10 2.88
N ASP A 269 -11.16 -0.58 1.69
CA ASP A 269 -11.15 -1.31 0.42
C ASP A 269 -9.74 -1.67 -0.06
N PHE A 270 -8.74 -0.79 0.16
CA PHE A 270 -7.38 -0.90 -0.34
C PHE A 270 -6.37 -0.92 0.81
N PHE A 271 -5.37 -1.78 0.67
CA PHE A 271 -4.28 -1.94 1.64
C PHE A 271 -2.96 -2.08 0.90
N ASP A 272 -1.88 -1.62 1.53
CA ASP A 272 -0.51 -1.92 1.14
C ASP A 272 0.36 -2.12 2.37
N CYS A 273 1.43 -2.85 2.23
CA CYS A 273 2.51 -2.86 3.22
C CYS A 273 3.77 -3.51 2.63
N VAL A 274 4.94 -2.99 2.97
CA VAL A 274 6.22 -3.63 2.64
C VAL A 274 6.50 -4.88 3.50
N MET A 275 5.74 -5.07 4.57
CA MET A 275 5.95 -6.13 5.56
C MET A 275 5.96 -7.54 4.97
N PRO A 276 5.06 -7.95 4.06
CA PRO A 276 5.09 -9.29 3.50
C PRO A 276 6.43 -9.63 2.87
N ALA A 277 6.94 -8.79 1.97
CA ALA A 277 8.23 -8.98 1.32
C ALA A 277 9.41 -8.77 2.30
N ARG A 278 9.32 -7.81 3.22
CA ARG A 278 10.35 -7.57 4.24
C ARG A 278 10.50 -8.77 5.17
N ASN A 279 9.41 -9.25 5.75
CA ASN A 279 9.39 -10.38 6.67
C ASN A 279 9.88 -11.66 5.99
N ALA A 280 9.43 -11.92 4.76
CA ALA A 280 9.85 -13.07 3.97
C ALA A 280 11.38 -13.12 3.82
N ARG A 281 12.02 -12.01 3.48
CA ARG A 281 13.49 -11.93 3.34
C ARG A 281 14.24 -12.22 4.64
N HIS A 282 13.56 -12.13 5.78
CA HIS A 282 14.10 -12.49 7.09
C HIS A 282 13.66 -13.87 7.58
N GLY A 283 12.90 -14.62 6.77
CA GLY A 283 12.43 -15.97 7.06
C GLY A 283 11.14 -16.05 7.87
N LYS A 284 10.45 -14.90 8.11
CA LYS A 284 9.10 -14.90 8.71
C LYS A 284 8.06 -15.04 7.60
N LEU A 285 7.30 -16.14 7.65
CA LEU A 285 6.30 -16.51 6.65
C LEU A 285 4.91 -16.59 7.27
N PHE A 286 3.90 -16.18 6.51
CA PHE A 286 2.51 -16.21 6.94
C PHE A 286 1.82 -17.50 6.45
N THR A 287 1.02 -18.09 7.32
CA THR A 287 0.24 -19.31 7.04
C THR A 287 -1.17 -19.13 7.55
N TRP A 288 -2.09 -19.98 7.11
CA TRP A 288 -3.49 -19.98 7.59
C TRP A 288 -3.64 -20.40 9.06
N SER A 289 -2.56 -20.83 9.68
CA SER A 289 -2.50 -21.16 11.11
C SER A 289 -1.76 -20.12 11.95
N GLY A 290 -1.26 -19.04 11.34
CA GLY A 290 -0.45 -18.02 11.98
C GLY A 290 0.87 -17.76 11.25
N SER A 291 1.91 -17.30 11.94
CA SER A 291 3.22 -17.03 11.31
C SER A 291 4.31 -17.95 11.83
N ILE A 292 5.20 -18.39 10.93
CA ILE A 292 6.37 -19.22 11.24
C ILE A 292 7.66 -18.44 10.99
N ASN A 293 8.74 -18.82 11.70
CA ASN A 293 10.09 -18.40 11.34
C ASN A 293 10.87 -19.61 10.82
N LEU A 294 11.07 -19.64 9.51
CA LEU A 294 11.64 -20.79 8.83
C LEU A 294 13.12 -21.07 9.21
N LYS A 295 13.82 -20.11 9.84
CA LYS A 295 15.20 -20.31 10.33
C LYS A 295 15.28 -21.17 11.59
N ASN A 296 14.14 -21.48 12.24
CA ASN A 296 14.10 -22.31 13.47
C ASN A 296 14.59 -23.72 13.19
N GLU A 297 15.25 -24.31 14.20
CA GLU A 297 15.86 -25.65 14.11
C GLU A 297 14.83 -26.75 13.88
N LYS A 298 13.62 -26.61 14.41
CA LYS A 298 12.53 -27.58 14.25
C LYS A 298 12.20 -27.91 12.78
N TYR A 299 12.54 -27.03 11.82
CA TYR A 299 12.28 -27.22 10.39
C TYR A 299 13.43 -27.90 9.63
N LYS A 300 14.50 -28.32 10.31
CA LYS A 300 15.69 -28.90 9.67
C LYS A 300 15.40 -30.17 8.85
N LEU A 301 14.49 -31.00 9.34
CA LEU A 301 14.08 -32.24 8.70
C LEU A 301 12.58 -32.25 8.35
N ASP A 302 11.97 -31.08 8.25
CA ASP A 302 10.54 -30.93 7.97
C ASP A 302 10.28 -30.98 6.46
N GLU A 303 9.71 -32.08 6.00
CA GLU A 303 9.36 -32.32 4.59
C GLU A 303 8.09 -31.58 4.14
N GLN A 304 7.32 -31.01 5.09
CA GLN A 304 6.08 -30.32 4.76
C GLN A 304 6.32 -29.01 4.02
N PRO A 305 5.35 -28.53 3.21
CA PRO A 305 5.37 -27.19 2.63
C PRO A 305 5.31 -26.10 3.72
N ILE A 306 5.52 -24.85 3.36
CA ILE A 306 5.36 -23.72 4.29
C ILE A 306 3.98 -23.78 4.93
N ASP A 307 2.93 -24.02 4.13
CA ASP A 307 1.54 -24.14 4.56
C ASP A 307 0.83 -25.17 3.67
N GLU A 308 0.25 -26.19 4.30
CA GLU A 308 -0.49 -27.27 3.61
C GLU A 308 -1.78 -26.76 2.92
N GLN A 309 -2.32 -25.65 3.39
CA GLN A 309 -3.51 -25.01 2.80
C GLN A 309 -3.15 -24.00 1.68
N CYS A 310 -1.86 -23.88 1.32
CA CYS A 310 -1.37 -22.94 0.35
C CYS A 310 -0.94 -23.63 -0.94
N ASP A 311 -1.53 -23.21 -2.05
CA ASP A 311 -1.25 -23.72 -3.39
C ASP A 311 -0.31 -22.82 -4.21
N CYS A 312 0.47 -21.93 -3.56
CA CYS A 312 1.46 -21.10 -4.24
C CYS A 312 2.60 -21.95 -4.87
N PRO A 313 3.32 -21.42 -5.88
CA PRO A 313 4.42 -22.14 -6.51
C PRO A 313 5.48 -22.67 -5.53
N THR A 314 5.74 -21.92 -4.44
CA THR A 314 6.70 -22.34 -3.40
C THR A 314 6.19 -23.55 -2.61
N CYS A 315 4.95 -23.48 -2.10
CA CYS A 315 4.39 -24.59 -1.29
C CYS A 315 4.17 -25.87 -2.10
N ARG A 316 3.83 -25.76 -3.39
CA ARG A 316 3.65 -26.94 -4.25
C ARG A 316 4.92 -27.70 -4.55
N ASN A 317 6.08 -27.06 -4.45
CA ASN A 317 7.34 -27.64 -4.96
C ASN A 317 8.44 -27.81 -3.91
N PHE A 318 8.39 -27.12 -2.77
CA PHE A 318 9.52 -27.06 -1.85
C PHE A 318 9.10 -27.29 -0.39
N SER A 319 9.93 -28.09 0.31
CA SER A 319 9.77 -28.38 1.73
C SER A 319 10.33 -27.26 2.62
N ARG A 320 9.86 -27.17 3.86
CA ARG A 320 10.42 -26.29 4.89
C ARG A 320 11.91 -26.58 5.12
N ALA A 321 12.33 -27.85 5.09
CA ALA A 321 13.73 -28.24 5.25
C ALA A 321 14.61 -27.65 4.16
N TYR A 322 14.20 -27.77 2.88
CA TYR A 322 14.95 -27.22 1.75
C TYR A 322 15.03 -25.69 1.82
N LEU A 323 13.90 -25.01 2.05
CA LEU A 323 13.87 -23.56 2.15
C LEU A 323 14.72 -23.06 3.33
N ARG A 324 14.68 -23.77 4.49
CA ARG A 324 15.55 -23.46 5.63
C ARG A 324 17.02 -23.62 5.26
N HIS A 325 17.39 -24.67 4.54
CA HIS A 325 18.76 -24.85 4.02
C HIS A 325 19.19 -23.64 3.18
N LEU A 326 18.38 -23.20 2.22
CA LEU A 326 18.67 -22.04 1.40
C LEU A 326 18.90 -20.76 2.23
N PHE A 327 18.09 -20.52 3.28
CA PHE A 327 18.29 -19.39 4.20
C PHE A 327 19.60 -19.51 4.99
N LYS A 328 20.01 -20.73 5.38
CA LYS A 328 21.25 -20.96 6.12
C LYS A 328 22.50 -20.88 5.22
N ALA A 329 22.34 -21.23 3.97
CA ALA A 329 23.37 -21.10 2.94
C ALA A 329 23.43 -19.70 2.31
N GLU A 330 22.56 -18.79 2.73
CA GLU A 330 22.44 -17.41 2.20
C GLU A 330 22.17 -17.35 0.70
N GLU A 331 21.54 -18.39 0.16
CA GLU A 331 21.16 -18.46 -1.26
C GLU A 331 20.08 -17.42 -1.58
N ILE A 332 20.25 -16.66 -2.67
CA ILE A 332 19.29 -15.64 -3.12
C ILE A 332 17.92 -16.25 -3.40
N LEU A 333 17.89 -17.50 -3.86
CA LEU A 333 16.65 -18.23 -4.13
C LEU A 333 15.74 -18.33 -2.89
N ALA A 334 16.32 -18.41 -1.67
CA ALA A 334 15.54 -18.37 -0.43
C ALA A 334 14.65 -17.13 -0.34
N LEU A 335 15.20 -15.97 -0.68
CA LEU A 335 14.50 -14.69 -0.62
C LEU A 335 13.35 -14.66 -1.62
N ARG A 336 13.62 -15.10 -2.88
CA ARG A 336 12.61 -15.13 -3.94
C ARG A 336 11.44 -16.04 -3.57
N LEU A 337 11.68 -17.29 -3.20
CA LEU A 337 10.65 -18.26 -2.87
C LEU A 337 9.83 -17.84 -1.66
N ALA A 338 10.47 -17.31 -0.62
CA ALA A 338 9.80 -16.79 0.57
C ALA A 338 8.92 -15.57 0.27
N VAL A 339 9.41 -14.62 -0.55
CA VAL A 339 8.65 -13.43 -0.95
C VAL A 339 7.45 -13.83 -1.80
N MET A 340 7.62 -14.73 -2.78
CA MET A 340 6.52 -15.23 -3.60
C MET A 340 5.42 -15.85 -2.74
N HIS A 341 5.78 -16.67 -1.73
CA HIS A 341 4.82 -17.25 -0.81
C HIS A 341 4.02 -16.19 -0.03
N ASN A 342 4.73 -15.24 0.61
CA ASN A 342 4.05 -14.21 1.41
C ASN A 342 3.15 -13.30 0.56
N LEU A 343 3.57 -12.92 -0.64
CA LEU A 343 2.73 -12.11 -1.54
C LEU A 343 1.49 -12.87 -1.99
N TYR A 344 1.66 -14.16 -2.36
CA TYR A 344 0.54 -15.03 -2.68
C TYR A 344 -0.44 -15.14 -1.51
N PHE A 345 0.06 -15.34 -0.29
CA PHE A 345 -0.77 -15.40 0.91
C PHE A 345 -1.62 -14.14 1.10
N TYR A 346 -1.05 -12.94 0.93
CA TYR A 346 -1.78 -11.68 1.06
C TYR A 346 -2.83 -11.48 -0.04
N ASN A 347 -2.49 -11.82 -1.28
CA ASN A 347 -3.45 -11.78 -2.39
C ASN A 347 -4.60 -12.78 -2.15
N LYS A 348 -4.27 -13.98 -1.65
CA LYS A 348 -5.26 -15.00 -1.34
C LYS A 348 -6.11 -14.64 -0.11
N LEU A 349 -5.53 -13.97 0.88
CA LEU A 349 -6.25 -13.44 2.04
C LEU A 349 -7.38 -12.50 1.59
N THR A 350 -7.05 -11.50 0.78
CA THR A 350 -8.07 -10.57 0.26
C THR A 350 -9.05 -11.26 -0.70
N GLN A 351 -8.62 -12.27 -1.44
CA GLN A 351 -9.54 -13.11 -2.23
C GLN A 351 -10.55 -13.84 -1.32
N ARG A 352 -10.09 -14.55 -0.28
CA ARG A 352 -10.98 -15.25 0.66
C ARG A 352 -11.92 -14.29 1.41
N ILE A 353 -11.46 -13.08 1.72
CA ILE A 353 -12.32 -12.03 2.30
C ILE A 353 -13.44 -11.66 1.31
N ARG A 354 -13.13 -11.46 0.02
CA ARG A 354 -14.15 -11.19 -1.00
C ARG A 354 -15.13 -12.34 -1.16
N ASP A 355 -14.64 -13.58 -1.17
CA ASP A 355 -15.48 -14.78 -1.27
C ASP A 355 -16.44 -14.85 -0.07
N ALA A 356 -15.95 -14.60 1.15
CA ALA A 356 -16.77 -14.55 2.36
C ALA A 356 -17.81 -13.43 2.32
N LEU A 357 -17.45 -12.23 1.82
CA LEU A 357 -18.40 -11.14 1.62
C LEU A 357 -19.47 -11.49 0.57
N ASP A 358 -19.08 -12.12 -0.54
CA ASP A 358 -20.00 -12.55 -1.58
C ASP A 358 -20.98 -13.63 -1.06
N ALA A 359 -20.51 -14.53 -0.16
CA ALA A 359 -21.34 -15.52 0.52
C ALA A 359 -22.21 -14.92 1.65
N GLY A 360 -21.84 -13.78 2.24
CA GLY A 360 -22.47 -13.22 3.47
C GLY A 360 -21.97 -13.91 4.75
N GLU A 361 -20.73 -14.37 4.72
CA GLU A 361 -20.07 -15.15 5.79
C GLU A 361 -18.84 -14.41 6.37
N PHE A 362 -18.67 -13.11 6.06
CA PHE A 362 -17.49 -12.36 6.48
C PHE A 362 -17.38 -12.27 8.02
N ALA A 363 -18.50 -12.14 8.72
CA ALA A 363 -18.49 -12.14 10.19
C ALA A 363 -17.90 -13.46 10.76
N ALA A 364 -18.23 -14.61 10.20
CA ALA A 364 -17.66 -15.90 10.58
C ALA A 364 -16.17 -15.98 10.22
N PHE A 365 -15.79 -15.56 9.01
CA PHE A 365 -14.39 -15.48 8.57
C PHE A 365 -13.55 -14.61 9.52
N ARG A 366 -14.05 -13.42 9.87
CA ARG A 366 -13.39 -12.52 10.82
C ARG A 366 -13.20 -13.18 12.18
N ALA A 367 -14.24 -13.81 12.72
CA ALA A 367 -14.19 -14.47 14.02
C ALA A 367 -13.15 -15.62 14.04
N GLU A 368 -13.01 -16.37 12.95
CA GLU A 368 -12.04 -17.45 12.83
C GLU A 368 -10.60 -16.95 12.66
N TYR A 369 -10.38 -16.00 11.76
CA TYR A 369 -9.03 -15.66 11.27
C TYR A 369 -8.40 -14.44 11.90
N SER A 370 -9.17 -13.46 12.44
CA SER A 370 -8.60 -12.21 12.93
C SER A 370 -7.58 -12.43 14.06
N THR A 371 -7.89 -13.28 15.04
CA THR A 371 -6.95 -13.63 16.13
C THR A 371 -5.92 -14.64 15.66
N LYS A 372 -6.35 -15.72 15.00
CA LYS A 372 -5.50 -16.82 14.56
C LYS A 372 -4.31 -16.38 13.71
N LEU A 373 -4.53 -15.45 12.76
CA LEU A 373 -3.47 -14.96 11.90
C LEU A 373 -2.52 -13.95 12.57
N SER A 374 -2.79 -13.52 13.80
CA SER A 374 -1.87 -12.73 14.62
C SER A 374 -0.86 -13.58 15.38
N GLU A 375 -1.13 -14.87 15.54
CA GLU A 375 -0.32 -15.78 16.34
C GLU A 375 0.99 -16.17 15.65
N ARG A 376 1.95 -16.62 16.47
CA ARG A 376 3.19 -17.26 16.02
C ARG A 376 3.12 -18.75 16.36
N VAL A 377 3.34 -19.61 15.34
CA VAL A 377 3.26 -21.08 15.44
C VAL A 377 4.65 -21.71 15.56
#